data_49051c8a59843250d75029a17fcaf393
#
_entry.id   49051c8a59843250d75029a17fcaf393
#
_cell.length_a   1.000
_cell.length_b   1.000
_cell.length_c   1.000
_cell.angle_alpha   90.00
_cell.angle_beta   90.00
_cell.angle_gamma   90.00
#
_symmetry.space_group_name_H-M   'P 1'
#
loop_
_entity.id
_entity.type
_entity.pdbx_description
1 polymer ?
#
loop_
_entity_poly.entity_id
_entity_poly.type
_entity_poly.pdbx_seq_one_letter_code
_entity_poly.pdbx_strand_id
1 'polypeptide(L)'
;MARKHKVGLFDALHPLSDHPEWYVDGLHPTEPGARRIAEITFAKLAKSMKLKQPAPKLEPGTGNVIINNLGDSGILLDGWKLTDGSNTLVFENATVIHPKDRLIITIGAETQKDPTKPLEIKSAKSPSAFRLIPAKKH
;
A
#
# COMPACT_ATOMS: atom_id res chain seq x y z
N MET A 1 11.41 -21.72 18.33
CA MET A 1 11.69 -20.29 18.21
C MET A 1 11.77 -19.87 16.77
N ALA A 2 10.93 -18.93 16.40
CA ALA A 2 10.84 -18.52 15.00
C ALA A 2 12.16 -18.02 14.44
N ARG A 3 12.93 -17.28 15.21
CA ARG A 3 14.19 -16.74 14.72
C ARG A 3 15.22 -17.81 14.34
N LYS A 4 15.13 -19.01 14.91
CA LYS A 4 16.03 -20.09 14.53
C LYS A 4 15.82 -20.51 13.10
N HIS A 5 14.60 -20.40 12.65
CA HIS A 5 14.23 -20.82 11.31
C HIS A 5 14.23 -19.65 10.34
N LYS A 6 14.34 -18.46 10.84
CA LYS A 6 14.28 -17.24 10.03
C LYS A 6 13.07 -17.20 9.12
N VAL A 7 11.98 -17.71 9.61
CA VAL A 7 10.76 -17.92 8.83
C VAL A 7 9.79 -16.78 9.01
N GLY A 8 10.24 -15.60 8.83
CA GLY A 8 9.34 -14.46 8.87
C GLY A 8 9.06 -13.92 10.25
N LEU A 9 9.93 -14.20 11.20
CA LEU A 9 9.83 -13.49 12.45
C LEU A 9 10.23 -12.05 12.19
N PHE A 10 9.26 -11.20 12.14
CA PHE A 10 9.44 -9.79 11.95
C PHE A 10 8.62 -9.06 12.99
N ASP A 11 8.99 -7.83 13.26
CA ASP A 11 8.33 -7.05 14.28
C ASP A 11 7.11 -6.33 13.70
N ALA A 12 6.01 -7.06 13.56
CA ALA A 12 4.75 -6.47 13.13
C ALA A 12 4.11 -5.62 14.23
N LEU A 13 4.45 -5.92 15.50
CA LEU A 13 3.91 -5.17 16.61
C LEU A 13 4.59 -3.82 16.79
N HIS A 14 5.88 -3.75 16.48
CA HIS A 14 6.63 -2.51 16.68
C HIS A 14 6.04 -1.34 15.87
N PRO A 15 5.77 -1.50 14.56
CA PRO A 15 5.12 -0.42 13.81
C PRO A 15 3.72 -0.09 14.31
N LEU A 16 3.07 -1.02 15.01
CA LEU A 16 1.70 -0.83 15.49
C LEU A 16 1.64 -0.29 16.92
N SER A 17 2.76 -0.24 17.63
CA SER A 17 2.79 0.18 19.03
C SER A 17 2.33 1.62 19.22
N ASP A 18 2.44 2.46 18.21
CA ASP A 18 2.02 3.87 18.25
C ASP A 18 0.58 4.06 17.79
N HIS A 19 -0.15 2.97 17.59
CA HIS A 19 -1.53 3.00 17.11
C HIS A 19 -2.47 2.25 18.03
N PRO A 20 -2.65 2.73 19.28
CA PRO A 20 -3.53 2.04 20.23
C PRO A 20 -4.97 1.94 19.73
N GLU A 21 -5.40 2.83 18.87
CA GLU A 21 -6.74 2.83 18.27
C GLU A 21 -7.00 1.59 17.39
N TRP A 22 -5.95 0.85 17.03
CA TRP A 22 -6.09 -0.37 16.26
C TRP A 22 -6.44 -1.58 17.12
N TYR A 23 -6.48 -1.41 18.43
CA TYR A 23 -6.74 -2.49 19.38
C TYR A 23 -7.93 -2.16 20.26
N VAL A 24 -8.82 -3.14 20.44
CA VAL A 24 -10.02 -2.96 21.25
C VAL A 24 -9.66 -2.88 22.75
N ASP A 25 -8.79 -3.76 23.19
CA ASP A 25 -8.43 -3.89 24.60
C ASP A 25 -6.93 -3.93 24.82
N GLY A 26 -6.16 -3.51 23.84
CA GLY A 26 -4.70 -3.56 23.91
C GLY A 26 -4.11 -4.90 23.51
N LEU A 27 -4.95 -5.94 23.37
CA LEU A 27 -4.50 -7.28 23.01
C LEU A 27 -5.11 -7.76 21.70
N HIS A 28 -6.33 -7.38 21.40
CA HIS A 28 -7.05 -7.82 20.20
C HIS A 28 -7.15 -6.68 19.22
N PRO A 29 -6.68 -6.86 17.97
CA PRO A 29 -6.72 -5.78 17.02
C PRO A 29 -8.17 -5.45 16.64
N THR A 30 -8.41 -4.16 16.37
CA THR A 30 -9.64 -3.72 15.72
C THR A 30 -9.62 -4.19 14.27
N GLU A 31 -10.75 -4.08 13.56
CA GLU A 31 -10.78 -4.44 12.15
C GLU A 31 -9.76 -3.66 11.31
N PRO A 32 -9.63 -2.32 11.44
CA PRO A 32 -8.56 -1.60 10.74
C PRO A 32 -7.16 -2.04 11.15
N GLY A 33 -6.96 -2.37 12.43
CA GLY A 33 -5.68 -2.86 12.92
C GLY A 33 -5.32 -4.21 12.33
N ALA A 34 -6.30 -5.13 12.28
CA ALA A 34 -6.09 -6.46 11.70
C ALA A 34 -5.76 -6.34 10.21
N ARG A 35 -6.45 -5.46 9.48
CA ARG A 35 -6.19 -5.21 8.08
C ARG A 35 -4.76 -4.69 7.87
N ARG A 36 -4.31 -3.78 8.73
CA ARG A 36 -2.96 -3.21 8.62
C ARG A 36 -1.89 -4.25 8.95
N ILE A 37 -2.13 -5.10 9.93
CA ILE A 37 -1.21 -6.20 10.25
C ILE A 37 -1.07 -7.12 9.03
N ALA A 38 -2.17 -7.44 8.38
CA ALA A 38 -2.15 -8.27 7.18
C ALA A 38 -1.34 -7.62 6.06
N GLU A 39 -1.48 -6.31 5.88
CA GLU A 39 -0.73 -5.58 4.85
C GLU A 39 0.77 -5.59 5.12
N ILE A 40 1.17 -5.34 6.35
CA ILE A 40 2.59 -5.36 6.74
C ILE A 40 3.16 -6.78 6.59
N THR A 41 2.41 -7.78 6.99
CA THR A 41 2.81 -9.19 6.86
C THR A 41 2.99 -9.56 5.39
N PHE A 42 2.01 -9.22 4.55
CA PHE A 42 2.09 -9.49 3.12
C PHE A 42 3.31 -8.80 2.50
N ALA A 43 3.56 -7.55 2.87
CA ALA A 43 4.69 -6.80 2.33
C ALA A 43 6.02 -7.49 2.63
N LYS A 44 6.18 -7.98 3.85
CA LYS A 44 7.40 -8.68 4.23
C LYS A 44 7.54 -10.01 3.51
N LEU A 45 6.47 -10.76 3.39
CA LEU A 45 6.49 -12.03 2.66
C LEU A 45 6.76 -11.82 1.17
N ALA A 46 6.13 -10.84 0.57
CA ALA A 46 6.31 -10.56 -0.85
C ALA A 46 7.75 -10.19 -1.17
N LYS A 47 8.39 -9.40 -0.29
CA LYS A 47 9.78 -9.00 -0.48
C LYS A 47 10.75 -10.15 -0.27
N SER A 48 10.54 -10.97 0.77
CA SER A 48 11.48 -12.05 1.09
C SER A 48 11.32 -13.25 0.20
N MET A 49 10.11 -13.55 -0.26
CA MET A 49 9.80 -14.74 -1.07
C MET A 49 9.63 -14.44 -2.55
N LYS A 50 9.71 -13.20 -2.95
CA LYS A 50 9.51 -12.76 -4.33
C LYS A 50 8.21 -13.32 -4.90
N LEU A 51 7.13 -13.16 -4.16
CA LEU A 51 5.83 -13.68 -4.55
C LEU A 51 5.37 -13.07 -5.88
N LYS A 52 4.76 -13.92 -6.70
CA LYS A 52 4.17 -13.46 -7.94
C LYS A 52 2.91 -12.68 -7.62
N GLN A 53 2.77 -11.50 -8.22
CA GLN A 53 1.67 -10.60 -7.92
C GLN A 53 0.91 -10.24 -9.20
N PRO A 54 -0.40 -9.99 -9.10
CA PRO A 54 -1.13 -9.43 -10.24
C PRO A 54 -0.58 -8.07 -10.64
N ALA A 55 -0.78 -7.66 -11.87
CA ALA A 55 -0.39 -6.33 -12.31
C ALA A 55 -1.44 -5.31 -11.88
N PRO A 56 -1.03 -4.18 -11.28
CA PRO A 56 -1.98 -3.13 -10.95
C PRO A 56 -2.48 -2.45 -12.21
N LYS A 57 -3.76 -2.08 -12.23
CA LYS A 57 -4.36 -1.43 -13.36
C LYS A 57 -4.81 -0.03 -12.98
N LEU A 58 -4.23 0.97 -13.65
CA LEU A 58 -4.54 2.37 -13.41
C LEU A 58 -5.72 2.81 -14.25
N GLU A 59 -6.65 3.54 -13.64
CA GLU A 59 -7.74 4.17 -14.38
C GLU A 59 -8.05 5.56 -13.82
N PRO A 60 -8.50 6.50 -14.65
CA PRO A 60 -8.89 7.82 -14.17
C PRO A 60 -10.28 7.77 -13.54
N GLY A 61 -10.43 8.48 -12.41
CA GLY A 61 -11.72 8.68 -11.76
C GLY A 61 -12.14 10.14 -11.86
N THR A 62 -13.10 10.54 -11.04
CA THR A 62 -13.53 11.94 -10.95
C THR A 62 -12.79 12.61 -9.81
N GLY A 63 -11.79 13.43 -10.16
CA GLY A 63 -10.96 14.10 -9.14
C GLY A 63 -10.02 13.16 -8.41
N ASN A 64 -9.81 11.95 -8.94
CA ASN A 64 -8.91 10.97 -8.34
C ASN A 64 -8.38 10.02 -9.41
N VAL A 65 -7.39 9.21 -9.03
CA VAL A 65 -6.91 8.10 -9.84
C VAL A 65 -7.14 6.82 -9.05
N ILE A 66 -7.50 5.76 -9.77
CA ILE A 66 -7.85 4.49 -9.16
C ILE A 66 -6.88 3.44 -9.66
N ILE A 67 -6.30 2.67 -8.72
CA ILE A 67 -5.44 1.55 -9.05
C ILE A 67 -6.16 0.28 -8.63
N ASN A 68 -6.50 -0.55 -9.61
CA ASN A 68 -7.28 -1.76 -9.38
C ASN A 68 -6.39 -2.99 -9.25
N ASN A 69 -6.76 -3.88 -8.34
CA ASN A 69 -6.22 -5.23 -8.27
C ASN A 69 -7.34 -6.19 -8.69
N LEU A 70 -7.23 -6.72 -9.90
CA LEU A 70 -8.22 -7.64 -10.45
C LEU A 70 -7.88 -9.10 -10.16
N GLY A 71 -6.76 -9.34 -9.51
CA GLY A 71 -6.28 -10.70 -9.22
C GLY A 71 -6.81 -11.28 -7.93
N ASP A 72 -6.36 -12.48 -7.64
CA ASP A 72 -6.75 -13.23 -6.45
C ASP A 72 -5.73 -13.13 -5.31
N SER A 73 -4.67 -12.38 -5.50
CA SER A 73 -3.66 -12.15 -4.47
C SER A 73 -3.37 -10.66 -4.35
N GLY A 74 -2.74 -10.26 -3.24
CA GLY A 74 -2.42 -8.86 -3.00
C GLY A 74 -1.36 -8.31 -3.93
N ILE A 75 -1.34 -6.99 -4.06
CA ILE A 75 -0.30 -6.28 -4.80
C ILE A 75 0.42 -5.36 -3.83
N LEU A 76 1.74 -5.51 -3.72
CA LEU A 76 2.57 -4.58 -2.95
C LEU A 76 3.05 -3.48 -3.88
N LEU A 77 2.65 -2.24 -3.58
CA LEU A 77 3.02 -1.09 -4.41
C LEU A 77 4.32 -0.41 -3.97
N ASP A 78 4.97 -0.88 -2.92
CA ASP A 78 6.20 -0.25 -2.45
C ASP A 78 7.21 -0.11 -3.58
N GLY A 79 7.70 1.13 -3.78
CA GLY A 79 8.63 1.44 -4.85
C GLY A 79 8.00 1.86 -6.16
N TRP A 80 6.71 1.59 -6.35
CA TRP A 80 5.99 2.08 -7.52
C TRP A 80 5.77 3.58 -7.42
N LYS A 81 5.61 4.23 -8.56
CA LYS A 81 5.42 5.68 -8.63
C LYS A 81 4.18 6.02 -9.43
N LEU A 82 3.39 6.94 -8.90
CA LEU A 82 2.28 7.55 -9.62
C LEU A 82 2.68 8.97 -9.96
N THR A 83 2.66 9.32 -11.24
CA THR A 83 3.14 10.64 -11.67
C THR A 83 2.29 11.22 -12.78
N ASP A 84 2.18 12.56 -12.76
CA ASP A 84 1.58 13.34 -13.85
C ASP A 84 2.63 13.96 -14.77
N GLY A 85 3.91 13.59 -14.54
CA GLY A 85 5.04 14.17 -15.27
C GLY A 85 5.72 15.28 -14.50
N SER A 86 5.03 15.93 -13.58
CA SER A 86 5.59 17.02 -12.78
C SER A 86 5.59 16.68 -11.29
N ASN A 87 4.57 16.01 -10.82
CA ASN A 87 4.44 15.58 -9.43
C ASN A 87 4.45 14.07 -9.35
N THR A 88 5.10 13.51 -8.33
CA THR A 88 5.25 12.07 -8.17
C THR A 88 4.91 11.64 -6.76
N LEU A 89 4.09 10.60 -6.65
CA LEU A 89 3.82 9.93 -5.38
C LEU A 89 4.53 8.57 -5.43
N VAL A 90 5.47 8.36 -4.51
CA VAL A 90 6.16 7.08 -4.38
C VAL A 90 5.48 6.30 -3.28
N PHE A 91 4.98 5.11 -3.61
CA PHE A 91 4.35 4.25 -2.62
C PHE A 91 5.40 3.59 -1.73
N GLU A 92 5.14 3.53 -0.43
CA GLU A 92 6.07 2.95 0.54
C GLU A 92 5.34 2.52 1.80
N ASN A 93 6.06 1.92 2.75
CA ASN A 93 5.54 1.52 4.06
C ASN A 93 4.40 0.50 3.98
N ALA A 94 4.56 -0.49 3.12
CA ALA A 94 3.57 -1.56 2.93
C ALA A 94 2.24 -1.02 2.41
N THR A 95 2.29 -0.34 1.27
CA THR A 95 1.08 0.05 0.55
C THR A 95 0.62 -1.14 -0.28
N VAL A 96 -0.48 -1.76 0.15
CA VAL A 96 -0.98 -3.02 -0.43
C VAL A 96 -2.39 -2.82 -0.97
N ILE A 97 -2.63 -3.35 -2.17
CA ILE A 97 -4.00 -3.46 -2.69
C ILE A 97 -4.45 -4.90 -2.49
N HIS A 98 -5.49 -5.10 -1.69
CA HIS A 98 -6.03 -6.43 -1.41
C HIS A 98 -6.63 -7.05 -2.67
N PRO A 99 -6.75 -8.38 -2.72
CA PRO A 99 -7.34 -9.05 -3.89
C PRO A 99 -8.73 -8.52 -4.21
N LYS A 100 -8.99 -8.29 -5.49
CA LYS A 100 -10.29 -7.81 -5.99
C LYS A 100 -10.71 -6.46 -5.39
N ASP A 101 -9.73 -5.68 -4.94
CA ASP A 101 -9.95 -4.36 -4.35
C ASP A 101 -9.28 -3.28 -5.18
N ARG A 102 -9.38 -2.06 -4.73
CA ARG A 102 -8.80 -0.91 -5.42
C ARG A 102 -8.26 0.10 -4.43
N LEU A 103 -7.31 0.89 -4.90
CA LEU A 103 -6.73 1.98 -4.14
C LEU A 103 -7.08 3.28 -4.84
N ILE A 104 -7.65 4.22 -4.09
CA ILE A 104 -8.07 5.53 -4.62
C ILE A 104 -7.10 6.58 -4.13
N ILE A 105 -6.52 7.35 -5.06
CA ILE A 105 -5.63 8.45 -4.75
C ILE A 105 -6.29 9.75 -5.20
N THR A 106 -6.61 10.62 -4.24
CA THR A 106 -7.22 11.90 -4.52
C THR A 106 -6.20 12.86 -5.15
N ILE A 107 -6.63 13.60 -6.16
CA ILE A 107 -5.82 14.67 -6.74
C ILE A 107 -6.17 15.94 -6.00
N GLY A 108 -5.21 16.56 -5.34
CA GLY A 108 -5.47 17.69 -4.48
C GLY A 108 -4.31 18.64 -4.33
N ALA A 109 -4.30 19.36 -3.21
CA ALA A 109 -3.34 20.43 -2.95
C ALA A 109 -2.05 19.95 -2.31
N GLU A 110 -2.04 18.72 -1.76
CA GLU A 110 -0.88 18.18 -1.05
C GLU A 110 -0.69 16.72 -1.41
N THR A 111 0.52 16.20 -1.17
CA THR A 111 0.82 14.79 -1.36
C THR A 111 0.83 14.11 0.00
N GLN A 112 0.00 13.09 0.16
CA GLN A 112 -0.09 12.28 1.38
C GLN A 112 0.12 10.82 1.01
N LYS A 113 1.22 10.21 1.46
CA LYS A 113 1.64 8.86 1.07
C LYS A 113 1.58 7.83 2.19
N ASP A 114 1.10 8.22 3.37
CA ASP A 114 0.94 7.29 4.49
C ASP A 114 -0.22 6.34 4.18
N PRO A 115 0.03 5.02 4.05
CA PRO A 115 -1.01 4.08 3.65
C PRO A 115 -2.08 3.86 4.72
N THR A 116 -1.89 4.40 5.92
CA THR A 116 -2.91 4.33 6.97
C THR A 116 -3.90 5.48 6.89
N LYS A 117 -3.71 6.41 5.95
CA LYS A 117 -4.56 7.57 5.72
C LYS A 117 -5.01 7.61 4.27
N PRO A 118 -6.06 8.37 3.95
CA PRO A 118 -6.45 8.54 2.55
C PRO A 118 -5.29 9.13 1.74
N LEU A 119 -4.94 8.47 0.65
CA LEU A 119 -3.82 8.90 -0.19
C LEU A 119 -4.22 10.08 -1.07
N GLU A 120 -3.27 10.98 -1.27
CA GLU A 120 -3.49 12.17 -2.07
C GLU A 120 -2.20 12.52 -2.82
N ILE A 121 -2.35 13.03 -4.04
CA ILE A 121 -1.21 13.53 -4.80
C ILE A 121 -1.47 14.98 -5.18
N LYS A 122 -0.47 15.83 -4.96
CA LYS A 122 -0.54 17.22 -5.39
C LYS A 122 -0.46 17.30 -6.90
N SER A 123 -1.49 17.86 -7.53
CA SER A 123 -1.49 18.06 -8.97
C SER A 123 -2.61 18.99 -9.37
N ALA A 124 -2.38 19.74 -10.43
CA ALA A 124 -3.41 20.56 -11.10
C ALA A 124 -3.89 19.89 -12.39
N LYS A 125 -3.39 18.69 -12.70
CA LYS A 125 -3.73 17.99 -13.94
C LYS A 125 -4.93 17.08 -13.76
N SER A 126 -5.53 16.69 -14.89
CA SER A 126 -6.67 15.78 -14.86
C SER A 126 -6.21 14.34 -14.55
N PRO A 127 -7.13 13.47 -14.08
CA PRO A 127 -6.78 12.09 -13.78
C PRO A 127 -6.14 11.33 -14.94
N SER A 128 -6.53 11.65 -16.18
CA SER A 128 -5.99 10.97 -17.36
C SER A 128 -4.53 11.31 -17.65
N ALA A 129 -3.97 12.32 -17.00
CA ALA A 129 -2.56 12.69 -17.18
C ALA A 129 -1.61 11.80 -16.39
N PHE A 130 -2.12 10.97 -15.51
CA PHE A 130 -1.31 10.16 -14.62
C PHE A 130 -0.90 8.84 -15.24
N ARG A 131 0.24 8.34 -14.80
CA ARG A 131 0.73 7.00 -15.14
C ARG A 131 1.41 6.36 -13.94
N LEU A 132 1.41 5.04 -13.96
CA LEU A 132 1.98 4.22 -12.89
C LEU A 132 3.27 3.59 -13.38
N ILE A 133 4.36 3.83 -12.66
CA ILE A 133 5.69 3.35 -13.02
C ILE A 133 6.09 2.23 -12.07
N PRO A 134 6.43 1.05 -12.59
CA PRO A 134 6.82 -0.08 -11.73
C PRO A 134 8.05 0.21 -10.89
N ALA A 135 8.14 -0.46 -9.75
CA ALA A 135 9.33 -0.45 -8.92
C ALA A 135 10.49 -1.07 -9.70
N LYS A 136 11.69 -0.56 -9.45
CA LYS A 136 12.88 -1.14 -10.09
C LYS A 136 13.12 -2.53 -9.55
N LYS A 137 13.46 -3.44 -10.44
CA LYS A 137 13.88 -4.78 -10.05
C LYS A 137 15.38 -4.77 -9.75
N HIS A 138 15.75 -5.54 -8.78
CA HIS A 138 17.14 -5.70 -8.40
C HIS A 138 17.62 -7.11 -8.65
#